data_21a6003ac986d819450a3dbb513f8165
#
_entry.id   21a6003ac986d819450a3dbb513f8165
#
_cell.length_a   1.000
_cell.length_b   1.000
_cell.length_c   1.000
_cell.angle_alpha   90.00
_cell.angle_beta   90.00
_cell.angle_gamma   90.00
#
_symmetry.space_group_name_H-M   'P 1'
#
loop_
_entity.id
_entity.type
_entity.pdbx_description
1 polymer ?
#
loop_
_entity_poly.entity_id
_entity_poly.type
_entity_poly.pdbx_seq_one_letter_code
_entity_poly.pdbx_strand_id
1 'polypeptide(L)'
;VLQGRCLGGSTVVNGCVTFRVPDFILQQWSAEFGLSNLSSESLAPYFEKVEKNLSIHTNGPHEINENSRKLQTGAERLGWSVKPLKRNIKDCGLTGHCLSGCKTDRKQSMLVTYLPWACHYGASIYTDTFATRILTDNGRATGIEAEIRDPQSGKAVAKMTVRAKVVVAAAGAVQTPLLFLRSGLANGSGQVGKNFACHPSTMIVAEFDGEVFTWRGAMLGVYVDEFEHPDKGGFVLEGGGAGPIELGMSTEPGTG
;
A
#
# COMPACT_ATOMS: atom_id res chain seq x y z
N VAL A 1 -9.60 5.74 -7.52
CA VAL A 1 -8.67 5.36 -6.43
C VAL A 1 -9.22 4.13 -5.75
N LEU A 2 -8.44 3.05 -5.75
CA LEU A 2 -8.79 1.81 -5.04
C LEU A 2 -8.31 1.92 -3.58
N GLN A 3 -9.20 1.61 -2.64
CA GLN A 3 -8.89 1.57 -1.21
C GLN A 3 -9.50 0.34 -0.56
N GLY A 4 -8.75 -0.30 0.34
CA GLY A 4 -9.27 -1.38 1.18
C GLY A 4 -10.20 -0.83 2.26
N ARG A 5 -11.46 -1.26 2.27
CA ARG A 5 -12.42 -0.97 3.34
C ARG A 5 -12.62 -2.24 4.17
N CYS A 6 -11.63 -2.57 4.95
CA CYS A 6 -11.61 -3.74 5.81
C CYS A 6 -10.64 -3.52 6.98
N LEU A 7 -10.67 -4.40 7.97
CA LEU A 7 -9.66 -4.43 9.01
C LEU A 7 -8.29 -4.69 8.38
N GLY A 8 -7.30 -3.85 8.70
CA GLY A 8 -5.99 -3.83 8.02
C GLY A 8 -5.92 -2.91 6.79
N GLY A 9 -7.05 -2.37 6.35
CA GLY A 9 -7.12 -1.38 5.26
C GLY A 9 -6.49 -1.86 3.96
N SER A 10 -5.89 -0.95 3.20
CA SER A 10 -5.28 -1.25 1.90
C SER A 10 -4.09 -2.21 1.96
N THR A 11 -3.52 -2.47 3.14
CA THR A 11 -2.45 -3.47 3.29
C THR A 11 -2.93 -4.90 3.02
N VAL A 12 -4.25 -5.14 3.09
CA VAL A 12 -4.86 -6.45 2.80
C VAL A 12 -4.95 -6.70 1.31
N VAL A 13 -5.12 -5.65 0.50
CA VAL A 13 -5.40 -5.74 -0.95
C VAL A 13 -4.32 -5.11 -1.83
N ASN A 14 -3.17 -4.71 -1.29
CA ASN A 14 -2.05 -4.20 -2.07
C ASN A 14 -1.23 -5.35 -2.73
N GLY A 15 -0.28 -4.99 -3.60
CA GLY A 15 0.60 -5.94 -4.30
C GLY A 15 1.72 -6.54 -3.47
N CYS A 16 1.86 -6.21 -2.19
CA CYS A 16 2.91 -6.64 -1.27
C CYS A 16 4.32 -6.09 -1.58
N VAL A 17 4.50 -5.34 -2.64
CA VAL A 17 5.80 -4.77 -3.02
C VAL A 17 6.28 -3.81 -1.94
N THR A 18 7.54 -3.90 -1.60
CA THR A 18 8.14 -3.11 -0.51
C THR A 18 9.51 -2.60 -0.93
N PHE A 19 9.65 -1.28 -0.95
CA PHE A 19 10.91 -0.60 -1.21
C PHE A 19 11.33 0.23 0.01
N ARG A 20 12.63 0.38 0.20
CA ARG A 20 13.18 1.49 1.00
C ARG A 20 13.18 2.74 0.14
N VAL A 21 13.11 3.90 0.76
CA VAL A 21 13.26 5.18 0.04
C VAL A 21 14.67 5.22 -0.57
N PRO A 22 14.82 5.48 -1.89
CA PRO A 22 16.13 5.61 -2.53
C PRO A 22 16.93 6.81 -1.99
N ASP A 23 18.26 6.68 -1.97
CA ASP A 23 19.16 7.73 -1.45
C ASP A 23 19.00 9.08 -2.16
N PHE A 24 18.80 9.07 -3.46
CA PHE A 24 18.63 10.31 -4.23
C PHE A 24 17.36 11.07 -3.81
N ILE A 25 16.30 10.38 -3.41
CA ILE A 25 15.07 11.00 -2.86
C ILE A 25 15.35 11.61 -1.48
N LEU A 26 16.08 10.90 -0.61
CA LEU A 26 16.44 11.44 0.70
C LEU A 26 17.35 12.68 0.58
N GLN A 27 18.28 12.67 -0.37
CA GLN A 27 19.11 13.82 -0.71
C GLN A 27 18.29 15.00 -1.23
N GLN A 28 17.34 14.74 -2.12
CA GLN A 28 16.40 15.76 -2.60
C GLN A 28 15.59 16.35 -1.45
N TRP A 29 15.03 15.54 -0.56
CA TRP A 29 14.28 16.03 0.61
C TRP A 29 15.14 16.86 1.54
N SER A 30 16.40 16.48 1.73
CA SER A 30 17.35 17.29 2.50
C SER A 30 17.61 18.65 1.86
N ALA A 31 17.83 18.68 0.54
CA ALA A 31 18.13 19.90 -0.20
C ALA A 31 16.93 20.85 -0.34
N GLU A 32 15.75 20.32 -0.66
CA GLU A 32 14.56 21.13 -0.95
C GLU A 32 13.76 21.50 0.31
N PHE A 33 13.72 20.60 1.31
CA PHE A 33 12.87 20.77 2.50
C PHE A 33 13.64 20.85 3.83
N GLY A 34 14.95 20.83 3.78
CA GLY A 34 15.80 20.91 4.98
C GLY A 34 15.71 19.68 5.90
N LEU A 35 15.30 18.51 5.37
CA LEU A 35 15.13 17.27 6.14
C LEU A 35 16.46 16.50 6.30
N SER A 36 17.51 17.18 6.76
CA SER A 36 18.88 16.64 6.87
C SER A 36 19.05 15.49 7.85
N ASN A 37 18.08 15.28 8.74
CA ASN A 37 18.07 14.16 9.69
C ASN A 37 17.52 12.86 9.10
N LEU A 38 17.02 12.87 7.85
CA LEU A 38 16.53 11.71 7.13
C LEU A 38 17.60 11.24 6.15
N SER A 39 18.52 10.39 6.61
CA SER A 39 19.49 9.70 5.73
C SER A 39 19.22 8.18 5.76
N SER A 40 19.81 7.45 4.81
CA SER A 40 19.72 5.99 4.79
C SER A 40 20.24 5.37 6.08
N GLU A 41 21.32 5.90 6.64
CA GLU A 41 21.90 5.43 7.90
C GLU A 41 20.96 5.69 9.08
N SER A 42 20.35 6.89 9.15
CA SER A 42 19.43 7.24 10.25
C SER A 42 18.13 6.44 10.17
N LEU A 43 17.68 6.08 8.97
CA LEU A 43 16.46 5.31 8.76
C LEU A 43 16.66 3.78 8.78
N ALA A 44 17.90 3.29 8.58
CA ALA A 44 18.22 1.87 8.53
C ALA A 44 17.64 1.05 9.70
N PRO A 45 17.81 1.46 11.00
CA PRO A 45 17.27 0.68 12.11
C PRO A 45 15.73 0.53 12.08
N TYR A 46 15.03 1.53 11.56
CA TYR A 46 13.57 1.53 11.44
C TYR A 46 13.13 0.65 10.29
N PHE A 47 13.80 0.73 9.14
CA PHE A 47 13.55 -0.17 8.02
C PHE A 47 13.77 -1.62 8.40
N GLU A 48 14.90 -1.95 9.02
CA GLU A 48 15.22 -3.30 9.47
C GLU A 48 14.18 -3.85 10.45
N LYS A 49 13.72 -3.01 11.39
CA LYS A 49 12.65 -3.39 12.33
C LYS A 49 11.35 -3.73 11.59
N VAL A 50 10.94 -2.89 10.62
CA VAL A 50 9.72 -3.12 9.84
C VAL A 50 9.89 -4.33 8.92
N GLU A 51 11.03 -4.47 8.25
CA GLU A 51 11.35 -5.62 7.39
C GLU A 51 11.27 -6.94 8.17
N LYS A 52 11.84 -6.97 9.37
CA LYS A 52 11.75 -8.12 10.26
C LYS A 52 10.31 -8.41 10.68
N ASN A 53 9.57 -7.39 11.12
CA ASN A 53 8.20 -7.55 11.61
C ASN A 53 7.24 -8.01 10.51
N LEU A 54 7.47 -7.60 9.28
CA LEU A 54 6.63 -7.93 8.13
C LEU A 54 7.20 -9.07 7.26
N SER A 55 8.27 -9.74 7.73
CA SER A 55 8.93 -10.82 6.97
C SER A 55 9.26 -10.41 5.54
N ILE A 56 9.76 -9.18 5.36
CA ILE A 56 10.13 -8.67 4.03
C ILE A 56 11.36 -9.42 3.54
N HIS A 57 11.26 -10.02 2.38
CA HIS A 57 12.36 -10.72 1.72
C HIS A 57 12.37 -10.48 0.22
N THR A 58 13.50 -10.71 -0.40
CA THR A 58 13.64 -10.72 -1.85
C THR A 58 13.05 -12.01 -2.42
N ASN A 59 12.25 -11.93 -3.47
CA ASN A 59 11.67 -13.11 -4.12
C ASN A 59 12.75 -14.12 -4.52
N GLY A 60 12.56 -15.36 -4.11
CA GLY A 60 13.38 -16.47 -4.60
C GLY A 60 12.97 -16.89 -6.03
N PRO A 61 13.84 -17.64 -6.74
CA PRO A 61 13.56 -18.08 -8.11
C PRO A 61 12.24 -18.86 -8.27
N HIS A 62 11.82 -19.59 -7.24
CA HIS A 62 10.58 -20.37 -7.22
C HIS A 62 9.31 -19.51 -7.07
N GLU A 63 9.47 -18.29 -6.56
CA GLU A 63 8.38 -17.33 -6.40
C GLU A 63 8.12 -16.53 -7.68
N ILE A 64 9.13 -16.36 -8.54
CA ILE A 64 9.04 -15.59 -9.78
C ILE A 64 8.18 -16.36 -10.79
N ASN A 65 7.03 -15.80 -11.16
CA ASN A 65 6.13 -16.41 -12.12
C ASN A 65 6.61 -16.26 -13.57
N GLU A 66 5.96 -16.96 -14.49
CA GLU A 66 6.33 -16.95 -15.92
C GLU A 66 6.26 -15.55 -16.54
N ASN A 67 5.24 -14.77 -16.21
CA ASN A 67 5.11 -13.39 -16.66
C ASN A 67 6.34 -12.54 -16.28
N SER A 68 6.74 -12.61 -15.01
CA SER A 68 7.93 -11.91 -14.51
C SER A 68 9.22 -12.41 -15.17
N ARG A 69 9.32 -13.72 -15.48
CA ARG A 69 10.46 -14.27 -16.22
C ARG A 69 10.54 -13.75 -17.65
N LYS A 70 9.39 -13.53 -18.33
CA LYS A 70 9.36 -12.91 -19.66
C LYS A 70 9.91 -11.49 -19.61
N LEU A 71 9.47 -10.69 -18.63
CA LEU A 71 10.01 -9.34 -18.42
C LEU A 71 11.51 -9.38 -18.12
N GLN A 72 11.94 -10.26 -17.21
CA GLN A 72 13.35 -10.41 -16.86
C GLN A 72 14.20 -10.75 -18.10
N THR A 73 13.80 -11.75 -18.86
CA THR A 73 14.52 -12.17 -20.07
C THR A 73 14.58 -11.05 -21.12
N GLY A 74 13.49 -10.31 -21.29
CA GLY A 74 13.46 -9.17 -22.21
C GLY A 74 14.41 -8.04 -21.78
N ALA A 75 14.38 -7.66 -20.50
CA ALA A 75 15.25 -6.65 -19.93
C ALA A 75 16.73 -7.03 -20.02
N GLU A 76 17.09 -8.27 -19.66
CA GLU A 76 18.47 -8.79 -19.76
C GLU A 76 18.99 -8.76 -21.20
N ARG A 77 18.17 -9.11 -22.20
CA ARG A 77 18.55 -9.05 -23.62
C ARG A 77 18.80 -7.62 -24.10
N LEU A 78 18.13 -6.64 -23.50
CA LEU A 78 18.32 -5.21 -23.80
C LEU A 78 19.46 -4.59 -22.98
N GLY A 79 20.09 -5.36 -22.09
CA GLY A 79 21.13 -4.88 -21.18
C GLY A 79 20.62 -3.98 -20.06
N TRP A 80 19.33 -4.05 -19.76
CA TRP A 80 18.72 -3.26 -18.68
C TRP A 80 18.89 -3.93 -17.31
N SER A 81 19.01 -3.11 -16.29
CA SER A 81 19.04 -3.57 -14.91
C SER A 81 17.67 -4.12 -14.49
N VAL A 82 17.64 -5.35 -14.03
CA VAL A 82 16.44 -6.04 -13.53
C VAL A 82 16.73 -6.77 -12.25
N LYS A 83 15.82 -6.66 -11.27
CA LYS A 83 15.99 -7.22 -9.93
C LYS A 83 14.75 -7.98 -9.47
N PRO A 84 14.90 -9.03 -8.65
CA PRO A 84 13.77 -9.60 -7.93
C PRO A 84 13.16 -8.57 -6.96
N LEU A 85 11.83 -8.50 -6.93
CA LEU A 85 11.11 -7.63 -6.00
C LEU A 85 11.22 -8.12 -4.55
N LYS A 86 11.23 -7.17 -3.62
CA LYS A 86 11.02 -7.44 -2.20
C LYS A 86 9.55 -7.39 -1.85
N ARG A 87 9.08 -8.32 -1.03
CA ARG A 87 7.67 -8.42 -0.63
C ARG A 87 7.53 -8.77 0.84
N ASN A 88 6.46 -8.25 1.48
CA ASN A 88 6.09 -8.57 2.84
C ASN A 88 5.26 -9.86 2.91
N ILE A 89 5.86 -10.99 2.65
CA ILE A 89 5.21 -12.31 2.62
C ILE A 89 6.04 -13.31 3.43
N LYS A 90 5.36 -14.16 4.17
CA LYS A 90 5.97 -15.29 4.89
C LYS A 90 5.53 -16.60 4.26
N ASP A 91 6.46 -17.39 3.69
CA ASP A 91 6.20 -18.69 3.08
C ASP A 91 5.09 -18.61 2.01
N CYS A 92 5.32 -17.89 0.92
CA CYS A 92 4.34 -17.63 -0.13
C CYS A 92 3.67 -18.92 -0.64
N GLY A 93 2.33 -18.97 -0.63
CA GLY A 93 1.56 -20.09 -1.13
C GLY A 93 1.38 -20.09 -2.66
N LEU A 94 2.01 -19.16 -3.39
CA LEU A 94 2.03 -19.03 -4.86
C LEU A 94 0.65 -18.98 -5.53
N THR A 95 -0.34 -18.48 -4.81
CA THR A 95 -1.75 -18.48 -5.25
C THR A 95 -2.11 -17.34 -6.21
N GLY A 96 -1.23 -16.35 -6.39
CA GLY A 96 -1.44 -15.20 -7.28
C GLY A 96 -2.52 -14.20 -6.84
N HIS A 97 -3.13 -14.35 -5.66
CA HIS A 97 -4.25 -13.52 -5.18
C HIS A 97 -3.83 -12.36 -4.27
N CYS A 98 -2.68 -11.72 -4.53
CA CYS A 98 -2.19 -10.65 -3.65
C CYS A 98 -3.12 -9.43 -3.64
N LEU A 99 -3.65 -9.01 -4.79
CA LEU A 99 -4.50 -7.82 -4.92
C LEU A 99 -5.95 -8.02 -4.46
N SER A 100 -6.41 -9.26 -4.35
CA SER A 100 -7.76 -9.59 -3.87
C SER A 100 -7.79 -10.13 -2.42
N GLY A 101 -6.65 -10.05 -1.72
CA GLY A 101 -6.45 -10.60 -0.39
C GLY A 101 -5.77 -11.98 -0.44
N CYS A 102 -4.85 -12.22 0.45
CA CYS A 102 -4.11 -13.47 0.52
C CYS A 102 -4.94 -14.53 1.24
N LYS A 103 -5.50 -15.52 0.52
CA LYS A 103 -6.35 -16.58 1.08
C LYS A 103 -5.66 -17.45 2.15
N THR A 104 -4.33 -17.45 2.16
CA THR A 104 -3.52 -18.28 3.05
C THR A 104 -2.88 -17.49 4.19
N ASP A 105 -3.22 -16.21 4.34
CA ASP A 105 -2.65 -15.28 5.34
C ASP A 105 -1.12 -15.19 5.34
N ARG A 106 -0.49 -15.53 4.19
CA ARG A 106 0.96 -15.44 4.04
C ARG A 106 1.45 -14.01 3.82
N LYS A 107 0.59 -13.15 3.22
CA LYS A 107 0.85 -11.72 3.14
C LYS A 107 0.79 -11.09 4.53
N GLN A 108 1.88 -10.48 4.95
CA GLN A 108 2.04 -9.85 6.26
C GLN A 108 1.40 -8.46 6.27
N SER A 109 0.08 -8.43 6.02
CA SER A 109 -0.74 -7.21 6.14
C SER A 109 -0.88 -6.79 7.60
N MET A 110 -1.35 -5.58 7.84
CA MET A 110 -1.65 -5.13 9.21
C MET A 110 -2.68 -6.03 9.89
N LEU A 111 -3.57 -6.68 9.13
CA LEU A 111 -4.56 -7.61 9.66
C LEU A 111 -3.94 -8.79 10.43
N VAL A 112 -2.84 -9.34 9.92
CA VAL A 112 -2.21 -10.54 10.49
C VAL A 112 -0.95 -10.24 11.30
N THR A 113 -0.54 -8.98 11.39
CA THR A 113 0.66 -8.54 12.11
C THR A 113 0.35 -7.52 13.20
N TYR A 114 0.44 -6.23 12.91
CA TYR A 114 0.38 -5.17 13.91
C TYR A 114 -0.97 -5.07 14.65
N LEU A 115 -2.10 -5.38 14.00
CA LEU A 115 -3.40 -5.30 14.66
C LEU A 115 -3.58 -6.37 15.74
N PRO A 116 -3.29 -7.68 15.50
CA PRO A 116 -3.28 -8.68 16.55
C PRO A 116 -2.31 -8.34 17.68
N TRP A 117 -1.12 -7.82 17.37
CA TRP A 117 -0.16 -7.41 18.40
C TRP A 117 -0.69 -6.25 19.23
N ALA A 118 -1.28 -5.23 18.60
CA ALA A 118 -1.89 -4.12 19.32
C ALA A 118 -2.99 -4.61 20.28
N CYS A 119 -3.85 -5.52 19.82
CA CYS A 119 -4.89 -6.14 20.69
C CYS A 119 -4.26 -6.92 21.84
N HIS A 120 -3.18 -7.67 21.60
CA HIS A 120 -2.45 -8.38 22.64
C HIS A 120 -1.93 -7.43 23.74
N TYR A 121 -1.56 -6.22 23.37
CA TYR A 121 -1.13 -5.16 24.30
C TYR A 121 -2.29 -4.28 24.81
N GLY A 122 -3.54 -4.70 24.63
CA GLY A 122 -4.71 -4.05 25.21
C GLY A 122 -5.38 -2.99 24.34
N ALA A 123 -5.03 -2.87 23.06
CA ALA A 123 -5.76 -1.99 22.15
C ALA A 123 -7.15 -2.55 21.83
N SER A 124 -8.15 -1.66 21.79
CA SER A 124 -9.50 -2.00 21.33
C SER A 124 -9.70 -1.53 19.90
N ILE A 125 -10.28 -2.38 19.06
CA ILE A 125 -10.59 -2.08 17.67
C ILE A 125 -12.10 -2.11 17.48
N TYR A 126 -12.65 -1.02 16.94
CA TYR A 126 -14.07 -0.90 16.62
C TYR A 126 -14.23 -0.90 15.10
N THR A 127 -14.71 -2.02 14.56
CA THR A 127 -15.04 -2.14 13.14
C THR A 127 -16.39 -1.50 12.84
N ASP A 128 -16.69 -1.30 11.56
CA ASP A 128 -17.92 -0.68 11.08
C ASP A 128 -18.25 0.66 11.76
N THR A 129 -17.21 1.32 12.26
CA THR A 129 -17.29 2.58 12.99
C THR A 129 -16.64 3.70 12.19
N PHE A 130 -17.46 4.60 11.67
CA PHE A 130 -17.04 5.68 10.79
C PHE A 130 -16.83 6.97 11.57
N ALA A 131 -15.58 7.43 11.67
CA ALA A 131 -15.25 8.71 12.29
C ALA A 131 -15.83 9.88 11.48
N THR A 132 -16.71 10.65 12.09
CA THR A 132 -17.42 11.77 11.46
C THR A 132 -16.77 13.11 11.77
N ARG A 133 -16.19 13.24 12.98
CA ARG A 133 -15.65 14.52 13.46
C ARG A 133 -14.56 14.31 14.50
N ILE A 134 -13.55 15.19 14.50
CA ILE A 134 -12.59 15.32 15.59
C ILE A 134 -13.12 16.37 16.56
N LEU A 135 -13.17 16.04 17.85
CA LEU A 135 -13.57 16.94 18.92
C LEU A 135 -12.38 17.74 19.41
N THR A 136 -12.60 19.02 19.65
CA THR A 136 -11.58 19.92 20.17
C THR A 136 -12.11 20.75 21.34
N ASP A 137 -11.21 21.13 22.22
CA ASP A 137 -11.44 22.11 23.26
C ASP A 137 -10.20 23.00 23.36
N ASN A 138 -10.40 24.33 23.33
CA ASN A 138 -9.33 25.32 23.36
C ASN A 138 -8.19 25.05 22.35
N GLY A 139 -8.54 24.65 21.11
CA GLY A 139 -7.59 24.36 20.04
C GLY A 139 -6.86 23.01 20.16
N ARG A 140 -7.22 22.18 21.14
CA ARG A 140 -6.63 20.87 21.38
C ARG A 140 -7.61 19.76 21.08
N ALA A 141 -7.15 18.70 20.39
CA ALA A 141 -7.97 17.51 20.16
C ALA A 141 -8.27 16.80 21.49
N THR A 142 -9.55 16.44 21.70
CA THR A 142 -10.03 15.79 22.92
C THR A 142 -10.73 14.47 22.67
N GLY A 143 -10.91 14.08 21.41
CA GLY A 143 -11.57 12.84 21.03
C GLY A 143 -12.15 12.86 19.63
N ILE A 144 -13.04 11.93 19.36
CA ILE A 144 -13.77 11.82 18.09
C ILE A 144 -15.25 11.56 18.31
N GLU A 145 -16.06 11.96 17.35
CA GLU A 145 -17.41 11.43 17.11
C GLU A 145 -17.38 10.43 15.97
N ALA A 146 -18.15 9.38 16.09
CA ALA A 146 -18.27 8.33 15.09
C ALA A 146 -19.69 7.79 14.98
N GLU A 147 -19.99 7.18 13.85
CA GLU A 147 -21.21 6.44 13.59
C GLU A 147 -20.87 4.95 13.50
N ILE A 148 -21.59 4.14 14.26
CA ILE A 148 -21.59 2.68 14.08
C ILE A 148 -22.55 2.40 12.93
N ARG A 149 -22.10 1.67 11.93
CA ARG A 149 -22.86 1.38 10.71
C ARG A 149 -23.15 -0.09 10.57
N ASP A 150 -24.37 -0.39 10.16
CA ASP A 150 -24.72 -1.74 9.78
C ASP A 150 -23.88 -2.18 8.56
N PRO A 151 -23.17 -3.31 8.62
CA PRO A 151 -22.24 -3.72 7.56
C PRO A 151 -22.93 -4.09 6.24
N GLN A 152 -24.20 -4.48 6.27
CA GLN A 152 -24.96 -4.86 5.07
C GLN A 152 -25.57 -3.65 4.38
N SER A 153 -26.25 -2.80 5.12
CA SER A 153 -26.94 -1.62 4.56
C SER A 153 -26.09 -0.35 4.51
N GLY A 154 -24.98 -0.30 5.26
CA GLY A 154 -24.13 0.89 5.40
C GLY A 154 -24.78 2.03 6.20
N LYS A 155 -26.00 1.84 6.71
CA LYS A 155 -26.75 2.86 7.46
C LYS A 155 -26.20 3.00 8.88
N ALA A 156 -26.18 4.24 9.39
CA ALA A 156 -25.84 4.50 10.78
C ALA A 156 -26.94 3.94 11.70
N VAL A 157 -26.54 3.11 12.65
CA VAL A 157 -27.42 2.48 13.64
C VAL A 157 -27.22 3.01 15.05
N ALA A 158 -26.03 3.59 15.32
CA ALA A 158 -25.73 4.22 16.60
C ALA A 158 -24.68 5.31 16.43
N LYS A 159 -24.57 6.20 17.41
CA LYS A 159 -23.49 7.18 17.54
C LYS A 159 -22.53 6.76 18.65
N MET A 160 -21.26 7.06 18.47
CA MET A 160 -20.22 6.81 19.46
C MET A 160 -19.35 8.05 19.66
N THR A 161 -19.00 8.33 20.89
CA THR A 161 -18.02 9.36 21.23
C THR A 161 -16.86 8.69 21.96
N VAL A 162 -15.63 8.91 21.50
CA VAL A 162 -14.41 8.46 22.16
C VAL A 162 -13.64 9.67 22.64
N ARG A 163 -13.33 9.72 23.93
CA ARG A 163 -12.45 10.74 24.52
C ARG A 163 -11.01 10.20 24.56
N ALA A 164 -10.06 11.03 24.15
CA ALA A 164 -8.65 10.65 24.10
C ALA A 164 -7.75 11.87 24.35
N LYS A 165 -6.59 11.62 24.96
CA LYS A 165 -5.55 12.64 25.15
C LYS A 165 -4.82 12.98 23.84
N VAL A 166 -4.76 12.01 22.90
CA VAL A 166 -4.14 12.13 21.58
C VAL A 166 -5.06 11.48 20.55
N VAL A 167 -5.26 12.15 19.43
CA VAL A 167 -6.01 11.64 18.28
C VAL A 167 -5.08 11.55 17.09
N VAL A 168 -4.95 10.35 16.52
CA VAL A 168 -4.17 10.11 15.29
C VAL A 168 -5.14 9.88 14.12
N ALA A 169 -5.16 10.78 13.16
CA ALA A 169 -5.95 10.64 11.94
C ALA A 169 -5.13 9.92 10.86
N ALA A 170 -5.41 8.66 10.64
CA ALA A 170 -4.69 7.79 9.70
C ALA A 170 -5.63 7.06 8.73
N ALA A 171 -6.61 7.79 8.19
CA ALA A 171 -7.65 7.24 7.31
C ALA A 171 -7.27 7.22 5.82
N GLY A 172 -6.00 7.44 5.50
CA GLY A 172 -5.47 7.49 4.14
C GLY A 172 -5.56 8.86 3.49
N ALA A 173 -4.95 8.99 2.31
CA ALA A 173 -4.76 10.27 1.60
C ALA A 173 -6.07 10.98 1.19
N VAL A 174 -7.18 10.26 1.10
CA VAL A 174 -8.49 10.83 0.76
C VAL A 174 -9.34 11.09 2.00
N GLN A 175 -9.46 10.09 2.88
CA GLN A 175 -10.40 10.20 4.02
C GLN A 175 -9.88 11.06 5.16
N THR A 176 -8.55 11.11 5.38
CA THR A 176 -7.97 11.99 6.41
C THR A 176 -8.23 13.46 6.12
N PRO A 177 -7.95 14.00 4.91
CA PRO A 177 -8.33 15.38 4.57
C PRO A 177 -9.83 15.66 4.70
N LEU A 178 -10.68 14.72 4.28
CA LEU A 178 -12.13 14.87 4.44
C LEU A 178 -12.54 14.96 5.90
N LEU A 179 -11.93 14.18 6.79
CA LEU A 179 -12.17 14.25 8.23
C LEU A 179 -11.75 15.61 8.80
N PHE A 180 -10.59 16.14 8.39
CA PHE A 180 -10.14 17.48 8.81
C PHE A 180 -11.05 18.58 8.33
N LEU A 181 -11.46 18.57 7.06
CA LEU A 181 -12.37 19.56 6.48
C LEU A 181 -13.74 19.53 7.18
N ARG A 182 -14.32 18.35 7.42
CA ARG A 182 -15.57 18.19 8.17
C ARG A 182 -15.48 18.69 9.60
N SER A 183 -14.30 18.55 10.20
CA SER A 183 -14.05 18.99 11.58
C SER A 183 -13.69 20.48 11.67
N GLY A 184 -13.43 21.15 10.55
CA GLY A 184 -12.95 22.54 10.52
C GLY A 184 -11.55 22.72 11.08
N LEU A 185 -10.67 21.70 10.93
CA LEU A 185 -9.36 21.64 11.58
C LEU A 185 -8.20 21.54 10.59
N ALA A 186 -7.00 21.83 11.11
CA ALA A 186 -5.71 21.59 10.46
C ALA A 186 -5.51 22.29 9.09
N ASN A 187 -6.34 23.26 8.72
CA ASN A 187 -6.29 23.93 7.41
C ASN A 187 -5.75 25.37 7.45
N GLY A 188 -4.87 25.69 8.40
CA GLY A 188 -4.25 27.01 8.51
C GLY A 188 -3.44 27.43 7.28
N SER A 189 -2.82 26.46 6.60
CA SER A 189 -2.13 26.66 5.32
C SER A 189 -3.02 26.69 4.09
N GLY A 190 -4.32 26.33 4.21
CA GLY A 190 -5.24 26.17 3.09
C GLY A 190 -4.92 24.97 2.18
N GLN A 191 -4.05 24.02 2.60
CA GLN A 191 -3.56 22.92 1.77
C GLN A 191 -4.27 21.57 2.00
N VAL A 192 -5.14 21.46 3.02
CA VAL A 192 -5.85 20.23 3.32
C VAL A 192 -6.74 19.83 2.13
N GLY A 193 -6.56 18.61 1.63
CA GLY A 193 -7.27 18.06 0.47
C GLY A 193 -6.75 18.53 -0.89
N LYS A 194 -5.67 19.29 -0.92
CA LYS A 194 -4.95 19.68 -2.14
C LYS A 194 -3.71 18.83 -2.33
N ASN A 195 -3.09 18.93 -3.52
CA ASN A 195 -1.81 18.26 -3.86
C ASN A 195 -1.88 16.72 -3.73
N PHE A 196 -3.04 16.13 -4.04
CA PHE A 196 -3.15 14.68 -4.10
C PHE A 196 -2.25 14.15 -5.22
N ALA A 197 -1.34 13.24 -4.86
CA ALA A 197 -0.52 12.51 -5.80
C ALA A 197 -0.85 11.01 -5.71
N CYS A 198 -1.09 10.39 -6.84
CA CYS A 198 -1.25 8.94 -6.95
C CYS A 198 -0.04 8.33 -7.66
N HIS A 199 0.08 7.02 -7.65
CA HIS A 199 1.04 6.31 -8.48
C HIS A 199 0.53 6.35 -9.93
N PRO A 200 1.07 7.21 -10.82
CA PRO A 200 0.72 7.16 -12.22
C PRO A 200 1.30 5.87 -12.80
N SER A 201 0.46 5.10 -13.47
CA SER A 201 0.89 3.85 -14.08
C SER A 201 0.19 3.64 -15.41
N THR A 202 0.87 2.96 -16.30
CA THR A 202 0.29 2.42 -17.52
C THR A 202 0.56 0.92 -17.58
N MET A 203 -0.30 0.19 -18.25
CA MET A 203 -0.14 -1.23 -18.45
C MET A 203 0.29 -1.50 -19.89
N ILE A 204 1.33 -2.31 -20.03
CA ILE A 204 1.74 -2.87 -21.32
C ILE A 204 1.38 -4.35 -21.30
N VAL A 205 0.61 -4.78 -22.26
CA VAL A 205 0.21 -6.18 -22.43
C VAL A 205 0.93 -6.74 -23.64
N ALA A 206 1.54 -7.92 -23.49
CA ALA A 206 2.18 -8.64 -24.57
C ALA A 206 1.52 -10.00 -24.76
N GLU A 207 1.32 -10.40 -26.01
CA GLU A 207 0.85 -11.72 -26.39
C GLU A 207 2.04 -12.63 -26.73
N PHE A 208 1.96 -13.87 -26.33
CA PHE A 208 2.99 -14.89 -26.56
C PHE A 208 2.35 -16.13 -27.20
N ASP A 209 3.10 -16.87 -28.01
CA ASP A 209 2.64 -18.11 -28.66
C ASP A 209 2.30 -19.23 -27.68
N GLY A 210 2.79 -19.18 -26.44
CA GLY A 210 2.54 -20.14 -25.37
C GLY A 210 1.74 -19.56 -24.22
N GLU A 211 1.18 -20.43 -23.38
CA GLU A 211 0.43 -20.03 -22.20
C GLU A 211 1.33 -19.32 -21.18
N VAL A 212 0.92 -18.12 -20.73
CA VAL A 212 1.56 -17.36 -19.66
C VAL A 212 0.54 -17.09 -18.55
N PHE A 213 0.62 -17.88 -17.48
CA PHE A 213 -0.29 -17.76 -16.34
C PHE A 213 0.16 -16.66 -15.39
N THR A 214 -0.38 -15.46 -15.55
CA THR A 214 -0.06 -14.29 -14.71
C THR A 214 -0.51 -14.47 -13.24
N TRP A 215 -1.50 -15.32 -13.01
CA TRP A 215 -2.11 -15.62 -11.70
C TRP A 215 -1.50 -16.83 -10.97
N ARG A 216 -0.45 -17.46 -11.50
CA ARG A 216 0.30 -18.51 -10.82
C ARG A 216 1.62 -17.98 -10.31
N GLY A 217 1.95 -18.28 -9.06
CA GLY A 217 3.17 -17.78 -8.43
C GLY A 217 3.01 -16.41 -7.78
N ALA A 218 4.11 -15.71 -7.56
CA ALA A 218 4.10 -14.34 -7.09
C ALA A 218 3.63 -13.42 -8.21
N MET A 219 2.55 -12.68 -7.97
CA MET A 219 1.98 -11.75 -8.95
C MET A 219 2.99 -10.70 -9.42
N LEU A 220 3.83 -10.21 -8.52
CA LEU A 220 4.89 -9.22 -8.76
C LEU A 220 6.24 -9.87 -8.41
N GLY A 221 6.95 -10.35 -9.42
CA GLY A 221 8.16 -11.16 -9.23
C GLY A 221 9.46 -10.36 -9.37
N VAL A 222 9.55 -9.54 -10.40
CA VAL A 222 10.74 -8.73 -10.72
C VAL A 222 10.36 -7.31 -11.08
N TYR A 223 11.33 -6.41 -11.06
CA TYR A 223 11.20 -5.06 -11.59
C TYR A 223 12.47 -4.64 -12.33
N VAL A 224 12.31 -3.77 -13.31
CA VAL A 224 13.40 -3.12 -14.03
C VAL A 224 13.61 -1.74 -13.42
N ASP A 225 14.77 -1.51 -12.84
CA ASP A 225 15.16 -0.26 -12.18
C ASP A 225 16.09 0.62 -13.05
N GLU A 226 16.31 0.23 -14.29
CA GLU A 226 17.17 0.96 -15.25
C GLU A 226 16.77 2.44 -15.36
N PHE A 227 15.46 2.73 -15.25
CA PHE A 227 14.89 4.05 -15.46
C PHE A 227 14.48 4.76 -14.17
N GLU A 228 14.84 4.21 -13.00
CA GLU A 228 14.37 4.70 -11.68
C GLU A 228 14.85 6.13 -11.39
N HIS A 229 16.09 6.46 -11.78
CA HIS A 229 16.64 7.80 -11.55
C HIS A 229 15.96 8.83 -12.48
N PRO A 230 15.65 10.05 -11.97
CA PRO A 230 14.98 11.10 -12.76
C PRO A 230 15.65 11.41 -14.10
N ASP A 231 16.98 11.39 -14.18
CA ASP A 231 17.75 11.63 -15.41
C ASP A 231 17.53 10.55 -16.48
N LYS A 232 17.01 9.40 -16.10
CA LYS A 232 16.70 8.27 -16.98
C LYS A 232 15.19 8.06 -17.19
N GLY A 233 14.36 8.94 -16.63
CA GLY A 233 12.91 8.88 -16.82
C GLY A 233 12.10 8.89 -15.52
N GLY A 234 12.65 8.46 -14.38
CA GLY A 234 11.99 8.50 -13.08
C GLY A 234 10.86 7.48 -12.92
N PHE A 235 10.98 6.29 -13.51
CA PHE A 235 9.98 5.23 -13.42
C PHE A 235 10.63 3.85 -13.31
N VAL A 236 9.85 2.87 -12.88
CA VAL A 236 10.24 1.45 -12.89
C VAL A 236 9.23 0.64 -13.72
N LEU A 237 9.67 -0.50 -14.26
CA LEU A 237 8.76 -1.46 -14.89
C LEU A 237 8.62 -2.65 -13.93
N GLU A 238 7.41 -2.99 -13.58
CA GLU A 238 7.14 -4.13 -12.71
C GLU A 238 6.51 -5.28 -13.52
N GLY A 239 7.01 -6.49 -13.32
CA GLY A 239 6.41 -7.69 -13.87
C GLY A 239 5.11 -7.99 -13.13
N GLY A 240 4.04 -7.34 -13.54
CA GLY A 240 2.71 -7.48 -12.96
C GLY A 240 1.89 -8.53 -13.68
N GLY A 241 0.93 -9.09 -12.96
CA GLY A 241 -0.12 -9.95 -13.52
C GLY A 241 -1.42 -9.71 -12.80
N ALA A 242 -2.51 -9.72 -13.53
CA ALA A 242 -3.85 -9.73 -12.96
C ALA A 242 -4.43 -11.13 -13.09
N GLY A 243 -5.22 -11.57 -12.12
CA GLY A 243 -6.02 -12.79 -12.26
C GLY A 243 -7.15 -12.57 -13.26
N PRO A 244 -7.83 -13.63 -13.69
CA PRO A 244 -8.96 -13.53 -14.62
C PRO A 244 -10.06 -12.59 -14.13
N ILE A 245 -10.29 -12.53 -12.83
CA ILE A 245 -11.30 -11.66 -12.20
C ILE A 245 -10.88 -10.19 -12.32
N GLU A 246 -9.63 -9.87 -11.95
CA GLU A 246 -9.10 -8.50 -12.02
C GLU A 246 -9.04 -8.00 -13.47
N LEU A 247 -8.68 -8.87 -14.41
CA LEU A 247 -8.73 -8.56 -15.84
C LEU A 247 -10.17 -8.31 -16.31
N GLY A 248 -11.12 -9.17 -15.94
CA GLY A 248 -12.53 -9.00 -16.26
C GLY A 248 -13.14 -7.71 -15.68
N MET A 249 -12.67 -7.25 -14.53
CA MET A 249 -13.09 -5.97 -13.94
C MET A 249 -12.48 -4.75 -14.65
N SER A 250 -11.39 -4.90 -15.38
CA SER A 250 -10.72 -3.82 -16.12
C SER A 250 -11.15 -3.71 -17.58
N THR A 251 -11.88 -4.69 -18.11
CA THR A 251 -12.48 -4.69 -19.46
C THR A 251 -13.88 -4.10 -19.42
N GLU A 252 -14.29 -3.45 -20.51
CA GLU A 252 -15.67 -2.98 -20.63
C GLU A 252 -16.64 -4.16 -20.64
N PRO A 253 -17.84 -4.04 -20.01
CA PRO A 253 -18.85 -5.08 -20.06
C PRO A 253 -19.24 -5.40 -21.52
N GLY A 254 -19.11 -6.67 -21.91
CA GLY A 254 -19.48 -7.13 -23.26
C GLY A 254 -18.34 -7.24 -24.27
N THR A 255 -17.08 -7.01 -23.87
CA THR A 255 -15.89 -7.21 -24.73
C THR A 255 -15.17 -8.54 -24.47
N GLY A 256 -15.82 -9.47 -23.77
CA GLY A 256 -15.32 -10.82 -23.52
C GLY A 256 -15.80 -11.82 -24.55
#